data_271efe1122f16d014d691a95feb71d48
#
_entry.id   271efe1122f16d014d691a95feb71d48
#
_cell.length_a   1.000
_cell.length_b   1.000
_cell.length_c   1.000
_cell.angle_alpha   90.00
_cell.angle_beta   90.00
_cell.angle_gamma   90.00
#
_symmetry.space_group_name_H-M   'P 1'
#
loop_
_entity.id
_entity.type
_entity.pdbx_description
1 polymer ?
#
loop_
_entity_poly.entity_id
_entity_poly.type
_entity_poly.pdbx_seq_one_letter_code
_entity_poly.pdbx_strand_id
1 'polypeptide(L)'
;EETFNLIKEAKEAGFEGIVCTSHYMENYYETNRPEREVWINAIHENLENKNIDMNLYLGNEIYMSDNIIELLEDGKATTMNDTSYVLFELPMNAEPMNLYDMVYEMQQYKIVPILAHPERYSFVQTDPELIYDLIDKGVLMQANYGSIIGQYGKKAQMIVQKFLENNMIHMLGTDVHRQNTIYPKIPEIILELKSLIGEEKVKELTTINPELVINNKRIDIRKPYKVELTLKEKISMYTEDTLQKVKTMIRKSQSGRH
;
A
#
# COMPACT_ATOMS: atom_id res chain seq x y z
N GLU A 1 -15.88 -4.21 18.11
CA GLU A 1 -14.87 -4.93 18.92
C GLU A 1 -13.64 -5.30 18.10
N GLU A 2 -13.78 -5.80 16.89
CA GLU A 2 -12.68 -6.17 16.00
C GLU A 2 -11.75 -4.98 15.69
N THR A 3 -12.32 -3.82 15.35
CA THR A 3 -11.58 -2.58 15.08
C THR A 3 -10.70 -2.16 16.27
N PHE A 4 -11.23 -2.28 17.50
CA PHE A 4 -10.46 -1.93 18.70
C PHE A 4 -9.29 -2.87 18.93
N ASN A 5 -9.48 -4.15 18.68
CA ASN A 5 -8.41 -5.12 18.79
C ASN A 5 -7.30 -4.83 17.77
N LEU A 6 -7.66 -4.46 16.52
CA LEU A 6 -6.69 -4.06 15.51
C LEU A 6 -5.89 -2.80 15.93
N ILE A 7 -6.58 -1.79 16.48
CA ILE A 7 -5.91 -0.57 16.96
C ILE A 7 -4.98 -0.88 18.14
N LYS A 8 -5.41 -1.77 19.05
CA LYS A 8 -4.57 -2.22 20.16
C LYS A 8 -3.33 -2.96 19.68
N GLU A 9 -3.48 -3.89 18.74
CA GLU A 9 -2.35 -4.58 18.09
C GLU A 9 -1.39 -3.59 17.43
N ALA A 10 -1.92 -2.57 16.74
CA ALA A 10 -1.10 -1.52 16.14
C ALA A 10 -0.31 -0.75 17.20
N LYS A 11 -0.95 -0.35 18.30
CA LYS A 11 -0.28 0.33 19.42
C LYS A 11 0.81 -0.53 20.03
N GLU A 12 0.54 -1.80 20.28
CA GLU A 12 1.50 -2.78 20.81
C GLU A 12 2.67 -3.00 19.83
N ALA A 13 2.43 -2.90 18.52
CA ALA A 13 3.46 -2.96 17.49
C ALA A 13 4.27 -1.66 17.34
N GLY A 14 3.93 -0.59 18.09
CA GLY A 14 4.65 0.67 18.11
C GLY A 14 4.15 1.76 17.16
N PHE A 15 2.95 1.60 16.57
CA PHE A 15 2.32 2.65 15.77
C PHE A 15 1.74 3.74 16.66
N GLU A 16 1.91 5.00 16.26
CA GLU A 16 1.38 6.20 16.95
C GLU A 16 0.17 6.79 16.21
N GLY A 17 -0.01 6.42 14.94
CA GLY A 17 -1.12 6.85 14.11
C GLY A 17 -1.44 5.87 12.99
N ILE A 18 -2.69 5.89 12.55
CA ILE A 18 -3.22 5.05 11.49
C ILE A 18 -4.00 5.92 10.50
N VAL A 19 -3.67 5.86 9.22
CA VAL A 19 -4.54 6.37 8.17
C VAL A 19 -5.49 5.25 7.76
N CYS A 20 -6.79 5.44 7.99
CA CYS A 20 -7.82 4.47 7.69
C CYS A 20 -8.20 4.58 6.20
N THR A 21 -7.50 3.81 5.36
CA THR A 21 -7.63 3.82 3.89
C THR A 21 -8.57 2.74 3.40
N SER A 22 -9.85 2.80 3.79
CA SER A 22 -10.85 1.87 3.25
C SER A 22 -10.94 1.97 1.73
N HIS A 23 -11.12 0.82 1.08
CA HIS A 23 -11.28 0.81 -0.37
C HIS A 23 -12.43 1.69 -0.84
N TYR A 24 -12.20 2.39 -1.92
CA TYR A 24 -13.25 3.03 -2.70
C TYR A 24 -13.23 2.50 -4.13
N MET A 25 -14.33 1.91 -4.55
CA MET A 25 -14.53 1.40 -5.91
C MET A 25 -15.99 1.58 -6.27
N GLU A 26 -16.26 2.35 -7.32
CA GLU A 26 -17.62 2.59 -7.78
C GLU A 26 -18.39 1.29 -8.04
N ASN A 27 -19.65 1.25 -7.65
CA ASN A 27 -20.55 0.10 -7.72
C ASN A 27 -20.17 -1.10 -6.83
N TYR A 28 -19.09 -1.00 -6.00
CA TYR A 28 -18.64 -2.09 -5.12
C TYR A 28 -18.42 -1.63 -3.68
N TYR A 29 -17.62 -0.59 -3.47
CA TYR A 29 -17.26 -0.07 -2.14
C TYR A 29 -17.41 1.46 -2.15
N GLU A 30 -18.60 1.94 -1.78
CA GLU A 30 -18.99 3.36 -1.93
C GLU A 30 -19.33 4.02 -0.59
N THR A 31 -18.60 3.69 0.46
CA THR A 31 -18.81 4.39 1.73
C THR A 31 -18.32 5.83 1.62
N ASN A 32 -19.24 6.79 1.69
CA ASN A 32 -18.93 8.21 1.53
C ASN A 32 -18.25 8.82 2.76
N ARG A 33 -17.70 10.03 2.59
CA ARG A 33 -16.97 10.74 3.63
C ARG A 33 -17.78 10.95 4.91
N PRO A 34 -19.05 11.47 4.89
CA PRO A 34 -19.82 11.70 6.10
C PRO A 34 -20.03 10.44 6.95
N GLU A 35 -20.28 9.31 6.32
CA GLU A 35 -20.43 8.03 7.03
C GLU A 35 -19.13 7.63 7.73
N ARG A 36 -17.98 7.79 7.07
CA ARG A 36 -16.67 7.46 7.64
C ARG A 36 -16.26 8.41 8.75
N GLU A 37 -16.62 9.69 8.66
CA GLU A 37 -16.42 10.66 9.75
C GLU A 37 -17.21 10.28 11.00
N VAL A 38 -18.44 9.82 10.86
CA VAL A 38 -19.24 9.30 11.98
C VAL A 38 -18.54 8.11 12.63
N TRP A 39 -18.03 7.17 11.84
CA TRP A 39 -17.35 6.00 12.38
C TRP A 39 -16.03 6.33 13.07
N ILE A 40 -15.20 7.19 12.49
CA ILE A 40 -13.91 7.54 13.09
C ILE A 40 -14.11 8.30 14.40
N ASN A 41 -15.10 9.21 14.47
CA ASN A 41 -15.44 9.94 15.68
C ASN A 41 -15.90 8.99 16.80
N ALA A 42 -16.78 8.03 16.47
CA ALA A 42 -17.22 7.01 17.43
C ALA A 42 -16.05 6.13 17.92
N ILE A 43 -15.06 5.86 17.07
CA ILE A 43 -13.85 5.13 17.46
C ILE A 43 -13.00 6.00 18.39
N HIS A 44 -12.78 7.29 18.07
CA HIS A 44 -12.03 8.22 18.94
C HIS A 44 -12.61 8.31 20.34
N GLU A 45 -13.94 8.54 20.49
CA GLU A 45 -14.59 8.57 21.79
C GLU A 45 -14.34 7.28 22.61
N ASN A 46 -14.39 6.14 21.94
CA ASN A 46 -14.14 4.86 22.60
C ASN A 46 -12.65 4.66 22.97
N LEU A 47 -11.70 5.15 22.17
CA LEU A 47 -10.27 5.10 22.47
C LEU A 47 -9.95 5.94 23.71
N GLU A 48 -10.51 7.17 23.79
CA GLU A 48 -10.40 8.04 24.95
C GLU A 48 -10.92 7.36 26.22
N ASN A 49 -12.14 6.77 26.16
CA ASN A 49 -12.74 6.03 27.29
C ASN A 49 -11.89 4.84 27.77
N LYS A 50 -11.07 4.28 26.88
CA LYS A 50 -10.18 3.13 27.17
C LYS A 50 -8.73 3.54 27.47
N ASN A 51 -8.42 4.84 27.47
CA ASN A 51 -7.07 5.39 27.58
C ASN A 51 -6.09 4.79 26.56
N ILE A 52 -6.54 4.61 25.33
CA ILE A 52 -5.70 4.18 24.20
C ILE A 52 -5.32 5.43 23.40
N ASP A 53 -4.07 5.84 23.49
CA ASP A 53 -3.51 6.96 22.73
C ASP A 53 -3.13 6.49 21.32
N MET A 54 -3.98 6.76 20.32
CA MET A 54 -3.77 6.45 18.90
C MET A 54 -4.43 7.52 18.04
N ASN A 55 -3.64 8.13 17.16
CA ASN A 55 -4.16 9.06 16.19
C ASN A 55 -4.78 8.31 15.01
N LEU A 56 -6.00 8.69 14.64
CA LEU A 56 -6.67 8.13 13.47
C LEU A 56 -6.93 9.21 12.44
N TYR A 57 -6.63 8.93 11.20
CA TYR A 57 -6.79 9.83 10.07
C TYR A 57 -7.65 9.17 9.00
N LEU A 58 -8.47 9.97 8.30
CA LEU A 58 -9.25 9.48 7.17
C LEU A 58 -8.41 9.45 5.89
N GLY A 59 -8.71 8.48 5.04
CA GLY A 59 -8.21 8.33 3.69
C GLY A 59 -9.02 7.30 2.93
N ASN A 60 -8.75 7.15 1.65
CA ASN A 60 -9.19 5.99 0.86
C ASN A 60 -8.01 5.37 0.15
N GLU A 61 -8.10 4.08 -0.11
CA GLU A 61 -7.42 3.41 -1.20
C GLU A 61 -8.39 3.35 -2.38
N ILE A 62 -8.17 4.24 -3.36
CA ILE A 62 -9.11 4.42 -4.47
C ILE A 62 -8.71 3.46 -5.60
N TYR A 63 -9.62 2.56 -5.98
CA TYR A 63 -9.40 1.76 -7.18
C TYR A 63 -9.37 2.68 -8.40
N MET A 64 -8.35 2.50 -9.27
CA MET A 64 -8.15 3.34 -10.44
C MET A 64 -9.45 3.59 -11.22
N SER A 65 -9.74 4.85 -11.49
CA SER A 65 -10.95 5.31 -12.17
C SER A 65 -10.65 6.53 -13.03
N ASP A 66 -11.31 6.64 -14.19
CA ASP A 66 -11.17 7.79 -15.10
C ASP A 66 -11.75 9.08 -14.52
N ASN A 67 -12.62 8.98 -13.53
CA ASN A 67 -13.28 10.10 -12.87
C ASN A 67 -12.78 10.35 -11.44
N ILE A 68 -11.52 9.95 -11.14
CA ILE A 68 -10.93 10.06 -9.78
C ILE A 68 -11.01 11.50 -9.23
N ILE A 69 -10.88 12.51 -10.08
CA ILE A 69 -10.99 13.92 -9.69
C ILE A 69 -12.41 14.25 -9.25
N GLU A 70 -13.42 13.86 -10.05
CA GLU A 70 -14.84 14.07 -9.72
C GLU A 70 -15.22 13.37 -8.41
N LEU A 71 -14.71 12.15 -8.19
CA LEU A 71 -14.95 11.41 -6.94
C LEU A 71 -14.41 12.14 -5.70
N LEU A 72 -13.30 12.84 -5.84
CA LEU A 72 -12.72 13.65 -4.76
C LEU A 72 -13.48 14.97 -4.58
N GLU A 73 -13.85 15.67 -5.65
CA GLU A 73 -14.60 16.92 -5.60
C GLU A 73 -16.02 16.72 -5.04
N ASP A 74 -16.68 15.62 -5.39
CA ASP A 74 -18.00 15.24 -4.87
C ASP A 74 -17.95 14.73 -3.41
N GLY A 75 -16.76 14.54 -2.83
CA GLY A 75 -16.59 13.97 -1.49
C GLY A 75 -16.98 12.49 -1.37
N LYS A 76 -17.10 11.79 -2.50
CA LYS A 76 -17.33 10.34 -2.54
C LYS A 76 -16.10 9.59 -2.05
N ALA A 77 -14.93 9.99 -2.53
CA ALA A 77 -13.65 9.52 -2.02
C ALA A 77 -12.90 10.64 -1.28
N THR A 78 -11.86 10.30 -0.51
CA THR A 78 -11.06 11.28 0.24
C THR A 78 -9.57 11.08 -0.01
N THR A 79 -8.85 12.19 0.04
CA THR A 79 -7.39 12.21 0.12
C THR A 79 -6.90 11.71 1.48
N MET A 80 -5.60 11.52 1.64
CA MET A 80 -4.98 11.15 2.91
C MET A 80 -5.04 12.33 3.89
N ASN A 81 -5.91 12.26 4.92
CA ASN A 81 -6.08 13.30 5.95
C ASN A 81 -6.34 14.71 5.36
N ASP A 82 -7.17 14.83 4.34
CA ASP A 82 -7.48 16.09 3.65
C ASP A 82 -6.26 16.84 3.07
N THR A 83 -5.21 16.11 2.77
CA THR A 83 -4.00 16.63 2.15
C THR A 83 -4.09 16.55 0.62
N SER A 84 -3.03 16.96 -0.08
CA SER A 84 -2.92 16.74 -1.52
C SER A 84 -2.59 15.30 -1.93
N TYR A 85 -2.38 14.40 -0.99
CA TYR A 85 -1.96 13.02 -1.26
C TYR A 85 -3.14 12.08 -1.44
N VAL A 86 -3.13 11.29 -2.50
CA VAL A 86 -4.16 10.28 -2.81
C VAL A 86 -3.52 8.91 -2.95
N LEU A 87 -3.96 7.95 -2.15
CA LEU A 87 -3.60 6.55 -2.29
C LEU A 87 -4.53 5.91 -3.32
N PHE A 88 -3.96 5.27 -4.33
CA PHE A 88 -4.72 4.56 -5.34
C PHE A 88 -4.13 3.18 -5.63
N GLU A 89 -4.97 2.27 -6.10
CA GLU A 89 -4.58 0.93 -6.52
C GLU A 89 -4.97 0.65 -7.98
N LEU A 90 -4.26 -0.29 -8.59
CA LEU A 90 -4.43 -0.73 -9.97
C LEU A 90 -5.05 -2.13 -10.03
N PRO A 91 -5.60 -2.55 -11.19
CA PRO A 91 -5.95 -3.94 -11.42
C PRO A 91 -4.75 -4.86 -11.20
N MET A 92 -4.90 -5.93 -10.41
CA MET A 92 -3.78 -6.79 -9.98
C MET A 92 -3.04 -7.49 -11.12
N ASN A 93 -3.72 -7.76 -12.25
CA ASN A 93 -3.20 -8.67 -13.29
C ASN A 93 -3.03 -8.02 -14.67
N ALA A 94 -3.38 -6.76 -14.82
CA ALA A 94 -3.28 -6.06 -16.10
C ALA A 94 -2.87 -4.60 -15.89
N GLU A 95 -1.87 -4.15 -16.63
CA GLU A 95 -1.49 -2.74 -16.68
C GLU A 95 -2.59 -1.95 -17.37
N PRO A 96 -3.15 -0.90 -16.74
CA PRO A 96 -4.15 -0.06 -17.37
C PRO A 96 -3.54 0.82 -18.49
N MET A 97 -4.20 0.91 -19.63
CA MET A 97 -3.71 1.73 -20.75
C MET A 97 -3.72 3.23 -20.47
N ASN A 98 -4.63 3.70 -19.61
CA ASN A 98 -4.83 5.11 -19.26
C ASN A 98 -4.13 5.54 -17.96
N LEU A 99 -3.23 4.70 -17.42
CA LEU A 99 -2.52 4.98 -16.16
C LEU A 99 -1.77 6.33 -16.17
N TYR A 100 -1.04 6.59 -17.23
CA TYR A 100 -0.27 7.85 -17.33
C TYR A 100 -1.16 9.08 -17.51
N ASP A 101 -2.28 8.94 -18.21
CA ASP A 101 -3.25 10.03 -18.39
C ASP A 101 -3.91 10.38 -17.05
N MET A 102 -4.32 9.38 -16.26
CA MET A 102 -4.85 9.58 -14.92
C MET A 102 -3.83 10.25 -13.99
N VAL A 103 -2.58 9.79 -13.98
CA VAL A 103 -1.51 10.40 -13.17
C VAL A 103 -1.30 11.86 -13.56
N TYR A 104 -1.24 12.14 -14.86
CA TYR A 104 -1.10 13.49 -15.36
C TYR A 104 -2.27 14.37 -14.93
N GLU A 105 -3.52 13.88 -15.04
CA GLU A 105 -4.72 14.60 -14.62
C GLU A 105 -4.68 14.93 -13.12
N MET A 106 -4.39 13.94 -12.26
CA MET A 106 -4.23 14.16 -10.83
C MET A 106 -3.25 15.30 -10.53
N GLN A 107 -2.12 15.35 -11.23
CA GLN A 107 -1.10 16.37 -11.04
C GLN A 107 -1.57 17.77 -11.50
N GLN A 108 -2.40 17.87 -12.55
CA GLN A 108 -3.01 19.15 -12.95
C GLN A 108 -3.90 19.73 -11.83
N TYR A 109 -4.53 18.88 -11.05
CA TYR A 109 -5.31 19.25 -9.85
C TYR A 109 -4.46 19.37 -8.57
N LYS A 110 -3.12 19.37 -8.70
CA LYS A 110 -2.14 19.47 -7.61
C LYS A 110 -2.23 18.30 -6.61
N ILE A 111 -2.73 17.16 -7.07
CA ILE A 111 -2.75 15.92 -6.31
C ILE A 111 -1.41 15.22 -6.48
N VAL A 112 -0.88 14.69 -5.39
CA VAL A 112 0.31 13.84 -5.37
C VAL A 112 -0.14 12.38 -5.27
N PRO A 113 -0.03 11.60 -6.36
CA PRO A 113 -0.48 10.22 -6.35
C PRO A 113 0.49 9.32 -5.57
N ILE A 114 -0.07 8.42 -4.76
CA ILE A 114 0.64 7.34 -4.06
C ILE A 114 0.10 6.02 -4.60
N LEU A 115 0.93 5.22 -5.25
CA LEU A 115 0.55 3.88 -5.71
C LEU A 115 0.68 2.89 -4.56
N ALA A 116 -0.42 2.20 -4.24
CA ALA A 116 -0.46 1.15 -3.24
C ALA A 116 0.22 -0.13 -3.75
N HIS A 117 0.97 -0.79 -2.86
CA HIS A 117 1.57 -2.13 -3.00
C HIS A 117 2.08 -2.48 -4.42
N PRO A 118 2.97 -1.65 -5.04
CA PRO A 118 3.43 -1.85 -6.42
C PRO A 118 4.06 -3.23 -6.65
N GLU A 119 4.65 -3.83 -5.64
CA GLU A 119 5.28 -5.15 -5.68
C GLU A 119 4.30 -6.31 -5.87
N ARG A 120 2.99 -6.07 -5.70
CA ARG A 120 1.96 -7.11 -5.80
C ARG A 120 1.40 -7.28 -7.20
N TYR A 121 1.51 -6.28 -8.07
CA TYR A 121 0.99 -6.35 -9.43
C TYR A 121 1.78 -7.33 -10.30
N SER A 122 1.10 -8.25 -10.98
CA SER A 122 1.75 -9.29 -11.79
C SER A 122 2.54 -8.73 -12.98
N PHE A 123 2.08 -7.63 -13.57
CA PHE A 123 2.78 -6.94 -14.65
C PHE A 123 4.03 -6.22 -14.14
N VAL A 124 4.01 -5.61 -12.96
CA VAL A 124 5.18 -5.01 -12.32
C VAL A 124 6.22 -6.08 -11.95
N GLN A 125 5.77 -7.24 -11.47
CA GLN A 125 6.68 -8.36 -11.21
C GLN A 125 7.36 -8.86 -12.48
N THR A 126 6.75 -8.68 -13.64
CA THR A 126 7.30 -9.06 -14.93
C THR A 126 8.20 -7.97 -15.49
N ASP A 127 7.77 -6.72 -15.38
CA ASP A 127 8.50 -5.54 -15.81
C ASP A 127 8.50 -4.45 -14.72
N PRO A 128 9.50 -4.45 -13.82
CA PRO A 128 9.61 -3.46 -12.76
C PRO A 128 10.01 -2.05 -13.25
N GLU A 129 10.36 -1.87 -14.53
CA GLU A 129 10.74 -0.57 -15.08
C GLU A 129 9.58 0.43 -15.06
N LEU A 130 8.34 -0.04 -15.17
CA LEU A 130 7.13 0.77 -15.03
C LEU A 130 7.14 1.61 -13.74
N ILE A 131 7.59 1.03 -12.62
CA ILE A 131 7.62 1.76 -11.35
C ILE A 131 8.69 2.86 -11.36
N TYR A 132 9.82 2.62 -12.01
CA TYR A 132 10.83 3.66 -12.21
C TYR A 132 10.24 4.85 -13.00
N ASP A 133 9.53 4.58 -14.09
CA ASP A 133 8.91 5.61 -14.93
C ASP A 133 7.82 6.40 -14.21
N LEU A 134 7.02 5.73 -13.36
CA LEU A 134 6.00 6.39 -12.53
C LEU A 134 6.64 7.31 -11.47
N ILE A 135 7.75 6.88 -10.85
CA ILE A 135 8.47 7.72 -9.88
C ILE A 135 9.06 8.95 -10.57
N ASP A 136 9.65 8.78 -11.76
CA ASP A 136 10.17 9.89 -12.55
C ASP A 136 9.08 10.93 -12.92
N LYS A 137 7.83 10.47 -13.03
CA LYS A 137 6.63 11.30 -13.19
C LYS A 137 6.04 11.83 -11.87
N GLY A 138 6.68 11.59 -10.73
CA GLY A 138 6.27 12.13 -9.44
C GLY A 138 5.24 11.30 -8.68
N VAL A 139 5.02 10.04 -9.05
CA VAL A 139 4.20 9.10 -8.27
C VAL A 139 5.02 8.54 -7.11
N LEU A 140 4.46 8.56 -5.91
CA LEU A 140 5.04 7.92 -4.73
C LEU A 140 4.61 6.46 -4.65
N MET A 141 5.42 5.63 -3.98
CA MET A 141 5.16 4.19 -3.85
C MET A 141 5.01 3.81 -2.37
N GLN A 142 3.90 3.17 -2.03
CA GLN A 142 3.67 2.57 -0.71
C GLN A 142 3.73 1.04 -0.83
N ALA A 143 4.78 0.41 -0.30
CA ALA A 143 4.87 -1.05 -0.26
C ALA A 143 4.24 -1.62 1.01
N ASN A 144 3.86 -2.90 0.98
CA ASN A 144 3.28 -3.56 2.13
C ASN A 144 4.34 -4.19 3.04
N TYR A 145 4.21 -3.99 4.37
CA TYR A 145 5.04 -4.68 5.35
C TYR A 145 5.03 -6.21 5.16
N GLY A 146 3.87 -6.78 4.86
CA GLY A 146 3.71 -8.22 4.65
C GLY A 146 4.51 -8.76 3.45
N SER A 147 4.77 -7.93 2.45
CA SER A 147 5.57 -8.33 1.29
C SER A 147 7.01 -8.64 1.66
N ILE A 148 7.58 -7.96 2.65
CA ILE A 148 8.96 -8.11 3.12
C ILE A 148 9.20 -9.54 3.63
N ILE A 149 8.23 -10.08 4.36
CA ILE A 149 8.28 -11.45 4.91
C ILE A 149 7.62 -12.50 4.00
N GLY A 150 7.33 -12.16 2.75
CA GLY A 150 6.77 -13.09 1.77
C GLY A 150 5.30 -13.45 1.96
N GLN A 151 4.51 -12.68 2.69
CA GLN A 151 3.08 -12.94 2.92
C GLN A 151 2.29 -13.02 1.60
N TYR A 152 2.69 -12.25 0.60
CA TYR A 152 2.07 -12.20 -0.73
C TYR A 152 2.83 -13.01 -1.79
N GLY A 153 3.70 -13.93 -1.35
CA GLY A 153 4.48 -14.82 -2.20
C GLY A 153 5.91 -14.32 -2.46
N LYS A 154 6.74 -15.24 -2.93
CA LYS A 154 8.18 -14.98 -3.12
C LYS A 154 8.48 -13.93 -4.18
N LYS A 155 7.62 -13.80 -5.21
CA LYS A 155 7.80 -12.78 -6.24
C LYS A 155 7.63 -11.38 -5.65
N ALA A 156 6.53 -11.13 -4.93
CA ALA A 156 6.30 -9.86 -4.26
C ALA A 156 7.44 -9.56 -3.28
N GLN A 157 7.90 -10.57 -2.52
CA GLN A 157 9.04 -10.42 -1.61
C GLN A 157 10.32 -10.01 -2.33
N MET A 158 10.66 -10.66 -3.43
CA MET A 158 11.85 -10.33 -4.22
C MET A 158 11.76 -8.93 -4.82
N ILE A 159 10.61 -8.57 -5.38
CA ILE A 159 10.40 -7.25 -6.00
C ILE A 159 10.44 -6.14 -4.95
N VAL A 160 9.79 -6.30 -3.79
CA VAL A 160 9.85 -5.26 -2.74
C VAL A 160 11.27 -5.06 -2.23
N GLN A 161 12.08 -6.12 -2.06
CA GLN A 161 13.47 -6.00 -1.68
C GLN A 161 14.27 -5.20 -2.73
N LYS A 162 14.09 -5.52 -4.02
CA LYS A 162 14.71 -4.75 -5.11
C LYS A 162 14.29 -3.29 -5.12
N PHE A 163 13.03 -3.00 -4.91
CA PHE A 163 12.54 -1.63 -4.84
C PHE A 163 13.11 -0.86 -3.65
N LEU A 164 13.21 -1.48 -2.49
CA LEU A 164 13.82 -0.90 -1.29
C LEU A 164 15.31 -0.58 -1.51
N GLU A 165 16.08 -1.51 -2.08
CA GLU A 165 17.50 -1.34 -2.39
C GLU A 165 17.75 -0.22 -3.42
N ASN A 166 16.78 0.05 -4.31
CA ASN A 166 16.90 0.99 -5.42
C ASN A 166 16.16 2.33 -5.20
N ASN A 167 15.84 2.69 -3.96
CA ASN A 167 15.14 3.95 -3.59
C ASN A 167 13.77 4.13 -4.27
N MET A 168 13.08 3.04 -4.55
CA MET A 168 11.79 3.09 -5.26
C MET A 168 10.59 3.04 -4.32
N ILE A 169 10.79 2.85 -3.01
CA ILE A 169 9.72 2.89 -2.00
C ILE A 169 9.85 4.16 -1.16
N HIS A 170 8.72 4.82 -0.94
CA HIS A 170 8.63 6.08 -0.22
C HIS A 170 7.95 5.94 1.14
N MET A 171 7.12 4.93 1.34
CA MET A 171 6.45 4.62 2.61
C MET A 171 6.02 3.17 2.67
N LEU A 172 5.65 2.71 3.87
CA LEU A 172 5.16 1.35 4.10
C LEU A 172 3.73 1.39 4.65
N GLY A 173 2.89 0.47 4.18
CA GLY A 173 1.53 0.25 4.65
C GLY A 173 1.35 -1.14 5.22
N THR A 174 0.43 -1.29 6.18
CA THR A 174 0.12 -2.61 6.76
C THR A 174 -0.86 -3.40 5.91
N ASP A 175 -1.77 -2.72 5.22
CA ASP A 175 -2.85 -3.32 4.43
C ASP A 175 -3.60 -4.39 5.25
N VAL A 176 -3.87 -4.04 6.52
CA VAL A 176 -4.42 -4.97 7.50
C VAL A 176 -5.94 -5.04 7.39
N HIS A 177 -6.45 -6.27 7.22
CA HIS A 177 -7.88 -6.54 7.13
C HIS A 177 -8.38 -7.45 8.27
N ARG A 178 -7.47 -8.07 9.04
CA ARG A 178 -7.81 -9.03 10.10
C ARG A 178 -6.81 -8.97 11.24
N GLN A 179 -7.31 -9.23 12.44
CA GLN A 179 -6.48 -9.36 13.64
C GLN A 179 -5.44 -10.48 13.51
N ASN A 180 -4.35 -10.36 14.26
CA ASN A 180 -3.27 -11.34 14.34
C ASN A 180 -2.59 -11.68 13.00
N THR A 181 -2.65 -10.79 12.01
CA THR A 181 -2.05 -11.04 10.69
C THR A 181 -0.69 -10.38 10.53
N ILE A 182 -0.61 -9.06 10.66
CA ILE A 182 0.61 -8.30 10.36
C ILE A 182 1.24 -7.64 11.60
N TYR A 183 0.45 -7.04 12.49
CA TYR A 183 0.98 -6.29 13.63
C TYR A 183 1.93 -7.11 14.53
N PRO A 184 1.64 -8.38 14.89
CA PRO A 184 2.56 -9.18 15.69
C PRO A 184 3.92 -9.45 15.03
N LYS A 185 4.02 -9.27 13.70
CA LYS A 185 5.24 -9.51 12.92
C LYS A 185 6.06 -8.23 12.67
N ILE A 186 5.51 -7.06 12.97
CA ILE A 186 6.18 -5.77 12.71
C ILE A 186 7.57 -5.70 13.35
N PRO A 187 7.83 -6.14 14.59
CA PRO A 187 9.17 -6.09 15.16
C PRO A 187 10.20 -6.88 14.33
N GLU A 188 9.84 -8.07 13.84
CA GLU A 188 10.69 -8.88 12.97
C GLU A 188 10.93 -8.20 11.61
N ILE A 189 9.87 -7.67 11.00
CA ILE A 189 9.94 -6.95 9.72
C ILE A 189 10.86 -5.73 9.83
N ILE A 190 10.76 -4.96 10.91
CA ILE A 190 11.63 -3.79 11.14
C ILE A 190 13.11 -4.20 11.28
N LEU A 191 13.40 -5.33 11.92
CA LEU A 191 14.78 -5.84 11.99
C LEU A 191 15.32 -6.24 10.61
N GLU A 192 14.50 -6.91 9.79
CA GLU A 192 14.86 -7.27 8.43
C GLU A 192 15.09 -6.01 7.57
N LEU A 193 14.21 -5.03 7.64
CA LEU A 193 14.35 -3.75 6.96
C LEU A 193 15.64 -3.01 7.37
N LYS A 194 15.93 -2.93 8.67
CA LYS A 194 17.17 -2.28 9.15
C LYS A 194 18.42 -2.98 8.61
N SER A 195 18.38 -4.30 8.48
CA SER A 195 19.48 -5.07 7.88
C SER A 195 19.61 -4.81 6.38
N LEU A 196 18.49 -4.61 5.67
CA LEU A 196 18.46 -4.46 4.21
C LEU A 196 18.83 -3.04 3.77
N ILE A 197 18.25 -2.01 4.39
CA ILE A 197 18.33 -0.61 3.93
C ILE A 197 18.87 0.38 4.98
N GLY A 198 19.23 -0.11 6.16
CA GLY A 198 19.74 0.72 7.26
C GLY A 198 18.67 1.43 8.08
N GLU A 199 19.02 1.85 9.29
CA GLU A 199 18.08 2.41 10.26
C GLU A 199 17.49 3.76 9.83
N GLU A 200 18.31 4.64 9.24
CA GLU A 200 17.87 5.96 8.78
C GLU A 200 16.80 5.85 7.70
N LYS A 201 17.01 4.95 6.72
CA LYS A 201 16.03 4.73 5.65
C LYS A 201 14.74 4.10 6.19
N VAL A 202 14.84 3.17 7.15
CA VAL A 202 13.65 2.61 7.81
C VAL A 202 12.85 3.71 8.48
N LYS A 203 13.49 4.60 9.27
CA LYS A 203 12.81 5.74 9.90
C LYS A 203 12.17 6.67 8.88
N GLU A 204 12.83 6.91 7.73
CA GLU A 204 12.27 7.70 6.64
C GLU A 204 10.95 7.10 6.14
N LEU A 205 10.93 5.78 5.86
CA LEU A 205 9.77 5.09 5.28
C LEU A 205 8.62 4.86 6.27
N THR A 206 8.91 4.74 7.56
CA THR A 206 7.93 4.32 8.58
C THR A 206 7.44 5.46 9.46
N THR A 207 8.15 6.59 9.48
CA THR A 207 7.83 7.71 10.38
C THR A 207 7.84 9.03 9.62
N ILE A 208 8.98 9.41 9.01
CA ILE A 208 9.16 10.77 8.47
C ILE A 208 8.23 11.01 7.29
N ASN A 209 8.24 10.13 6.28
CA ASN A 209 7.41 10.31 5.09
C ASN A 209 5.91 10.20 5.38
N PRO A 210 5.41 9.21 6.15
CA PRO A 210 4.01 9.18 6.58
C PRO A 210 3.59 10.46 7.32
N GLU A 211 4.43 11.00 8.21
CA GLU A 211 4.16 12.25 8.92
C GLU A 211 4.10 13.46 7.95
N LEU A 212 4.97 13.52 6.94
CA LEU A 212 4.92 14.55 5.91
C LEU A 212 3.61 14.48 5.11
N VAL A 213 3.13 13.26 4.76
CA VAL A 213 1.87 13.05 4.05
C VAL A 213 0.68 13.60 4.84
N ILE A 214 0.53 13.18 6.10
CA ILE A 214 -0.63 13.59 6.92
C ILE A 214 -0.62 15.08 7.29
N ASN A 215 0.55 15.74 7.20
CA ASN A 215 0.71 17.18 7.42
C ASN A 215 0.77 17.99 6.12
N ASN A 216 0.44 17.41 4.99
CA ASN A 216 0.47 18.04 3.67
C ASN A 216 1.82 18.71 3.32
N LYS A 217 2.91 18.09 3.74
CA LYS A 217 4.27 18.56 3.46
C LYS A 217 4.90 17.74 2.35
N ARG A 218 5.76 18.37 1.55
CA ARG A 218 6.43 17.71 0.42
C ARG A 218 7.42 16.64 0.92
N ILE A 219 7.35 15.46 0.29
CA ILE A 219 8.37 14.42 0.41
C ILE A 219 9.52 14.72 -0.55
N ASP A 220 10.75 14.60 -0.08
CA ASP A 220 11.95 14.68 -0.92
C ASP A 220 12.21 13.30 -1.53
N ILE A 221 11.96 13.21 -2.85
CA ILE A 221 12.12 11.95 -3.59
C ILE A 221 13.60 11.77 -3.92
N ARG A 222 14.22 10.76 -3.31
CA ARG A 222 15.56 10.34 -3.70
C ARG A 222 15.53 9.78 -5.11
N LYS A 223 16.60 10.07 -5.89
CA LYS A 223 16.72 9.51 -7.24
C LYS A 223 16.61 7.98 -7.20
N PRO A 224 15.64 7.39 -7.90
CA PRO A 224 15.54 5.94 -7.99
C PRO A 224 16.63 5.37 -8.92
N TYR A 225 16.92 4.09 -8.76
CA TYR A 225 17.76 3.34 -9.69
C TYR A 225 16.90 2.27 -10.36
N LYS A 226 17.18 2.00 -11.66
CA LYS A 226 16.46 0.94 -12.40
C LYS A 226 16.77 -0.43 -11.79
N VAL A 227 15.73 -1.23 -11.66
CA VAL A 227 15.85 -2.61 -11.18
C VAL A 227 16.26 -3.53 -12.33
N GLU A 228 17.41 -4.17 -12.19
CA GLU A 228 17.86 -5.22 -13.11
C GLU A 228 17.67 -6.59 -12.46
N LEU A 229 16.79 -7.41 -13.05
CA LEU A 229 16.63 -8.79 -12.63
C LEU A 229 17.67 -9.68 -13.29
N THR A 230 18.46 -10.39 -12.49
CA THR A 230 19.40 -11.40 -12.97
C THR A 230 18.68 -12.58 -13.64
N LEU A 231 19.37 -13.31 -14.49
CA LEU A 231 18.81 -14.51 -15.13
C LEU A 231 18.30 -15.53 -14.10
N LYS A 232 19.01 -15.68 -12.97
CA LYS A 232 18.61 -16.57 -11.87
C LYS A 232 17.29 -16.13 -11.23
N GLU A 233 17.11 -14.84 -11.00
CA GLU A 233 15.87 -14.28 -10.46
C GLU A 233 14.70 -14.47 -11.43
N LYS A 234 14.90 -14.19 -12.73
CA LYS A 234 13.89 -14.44 -13.77
C LYS A 234 13.48 -15.91 -13.83
N ILE A 235 14.42 -16.85 -13.77
CA ILE A 235 14.15 -18.29 -13.73
C ILE A 235 13.37 -18.66 -12.45
N SER A 236 13.77 -18.12 -11.29
CA SER A 236 13.08 -18.36 -10.02
C SER A 236 11.62 -17.90 -10.06
N MET A 237 11.36 -16.72 -10.63
CA MET A 237 10.01 -16.19 -10.81
C MET A 237 9.16 -17.06 -11.74
N TYR A 238 9.73 -17.54 -12.84
CA TYR A 238 9.04 -18.43 -13.78
C TYR A 238 8.67 -19.79 -13.18
N THR A 239 9.59 -20.38 -12.40
CA THR A 239 9.35 -21.66 -11.72
C THR A 239 8.26 -21.55 -10.68
N GLU A 240 8.15 -20.42 -9.98
CA GLU A 240 7.09 -20.16 -9.01
C GLU A 240 5.72 -20.05 -9.67
N ASP A 241 5.61 -19.37 -10.81
CA ASP A 241 4.36 -19.32 -11.59
C ASP A 241 3.89 -20.72 -11.99
N THR A 242 4.83 -21.54 -12.45
CA THR A 242 4.51 -22.91 -12.85
C THR A 242 4.01 -23.73 -11.66
N LEU A 243 4.66 -23.61 -10.49
CA LEU A 243 4.25 -24.28 -9.25
C LEU A 243 2.89 -23.79 -8.75
N GLN A 244 2.61 -22.50 -8.81
CA GLN A 244 1.32 -21.92 -8.44
C GLN A 244 0.19 -22.40 -9.36
N LYS A 245 0.42 -22.43 -10.67
CA LYS A 245 -0.55 -22.98 -11.65
C LYS A 245 -0.87 -24.44 -11.36
N VAL A 246 0.14 -25.27 -11.11
CA VAL A 246 -0.03 -26.70 -10.76
C VAL A 246 -0.83 -26.85 -9.44
N LYS A 247 -0.50 -26.09 -8.39
CA LYS A 247 -1.25 -26.12 -7.14
C LYS A 247 -2.72 -25.73 -7.33
N THR A 248 -2.99 -24.73 -8.16
CA THR A 248 -4.37 -24.28 -8.47
C THR A 248 -5.14 -25.35 -9.25
N MET A 249 -4.51 -26.02 -10.21
CA MET A 249 -5.13 -27.12 -10.94
C MET A 249 -5.48 -28.31 -10.03
N ILE A 250 -4.57 -28.67 -9.11
CA ILE A 250 -4.81 -29.74 -8.15
C ILE A 250 -5.99 -29.38 -7.21
N ARG A 251 -6.06 -28.14 -6.71
CA ARG A 251 -7.18 -27.71 -5.85
C ARG A 251 -8.52 -27.74 -6.58
N LYS A 252 -8.56 -27.27 -7.84
CA LYS A 252 -9.78 -27.33 -8.67
C LYS A 252 -10.22 -28.78 -8.96
N SER A 253 -9.29 -29.70 -9.18
CA SER A 253 -9.60 -31.11 -9.38
C SER A 253 -10.13 -31.82 -8.13
N GLN A 254 -9.79 -31.34 -6.94
CA GLN A 254 -10.30 -31.86 -5.67
C GLN A 254 -11.66 -31.27 -5.29
N SER A 255 -11.94 -30.00 -5.63
CA SER A 255 -13.22 -29.32 -5.37
C SER A 255 -14.34 -29.70 -6.36
N GLY A 256 -14.03 -30.31 -7.49
CA GLY A 256 -15.00 -30.79 -8.49
C GLY A 256 -15.46 -32.25 -8.29
N ARG A 257 -15.15 -32.86 -7.15
CA ARG A 257 -15.54 -34.24 -6.80
C ARG A 257 -16.58 -34.33 -5.68
N HIS A 258 -17.37 -33.26 -5.48
CA HIS A 258 -18.53 -33.27 -4.57
C HIS A 258 -19.80 -32.91 -5.31
#